data_18fee9b3dc0560e55d5084baf1b66bb8
#
_entry.id   18fee9b3dc0560e55d5084baf1b66bb8
#
_cell.length_a   1.000
_cell.length_b   1.000
_cell.length_c   1.000
_cell.angle_alpha   90.00
_cell.angle_beta   90.00
_cell.angle_gamma   90.00
#
_symmetry.space_group_name_H-M   'P 1'
#
loop_
_entity.id
_entity.type
_entity.pdbx_description
1 polymer ?
#
loop_
_entity_poly.entity_id
_entity_poly.type
_entity_poly.pdbx_seq_one_letter_code
_entity_poly.pdbx_strand_id
1 'polypeptide(L)'
;MRYFVYNHHDFWQWEDSNSELMDSEVVFMWSDWPFRNEVKTLQSMGKKVIVYEHGFGALFDYELNNRDFIADGYLALGDESKESLIRAGVEPRKILVTGNPIYDDIKKSKHTGNEALYVALHWVRDVRYYNQTVFEQLKGAYPQFNWTVKLMEKTGKMVANKKWISNSDGNILEEIKDRLPEYDAVFTPRPSTFESIARLMGIPVYVVDQEQSYKDDGEPELMPLNNTYLKIGEKLPRQKKINMDEYIKRPSLSLDLILDWTKTL
;
A
#
# COMPACT_ATOMS: atom_id res chain seq x y z
N MET A 1 -1.59 16.47 23.97
CA MET A 1 -0.90 17.07 22.82
C MET A 1 -1.93 17.32 21.72
N ARG A 2 -1.89 18.48 21.11
CA ARG A 2 -2.81 18.85 20.02
C ARG A 2 -2.17 18.43 18.68
N TYR A 3 -2.93 17.75 17.83
CA TYR A 3 -2.44 17.29 16.54
C TYR A 3 -3.43 17.59 15.41
N PHE A 4 -2.93 17.64 14.19
CA PHE A 4 -3.66 17.82 12.96
C PHE A 4 -3.21 16.80 11.90
N VAL A 5 -4.15 16.20 11.19
CA VAL A 5 -3.88 15.32 10.06
C VAL A 5 -4.01 16.14 8.78
N TYR A 6 -2.86 16.48 8.21
CA TYR A 6 -2.78 17.25 6.97
C TYR A 6 -2.81 16.31 5.77
N ASN A 7 -3.59 16.67 4.76
CA ASN A 7 -3.75 15.82 3.58
C ASN A 7 -4.13 14.38 3.97
N HIS A 8 -5.22 14.27 4.74
CA HIS A 8 -5.77 12.98 5.15
C HIS A 8 -5.87 12.05 3.94
N HIS A 9 -5.33 10.83 4.09
CA HIS A 9 -5.42 9.78 3.10
C HIS A 9 -6.34 8.67 3.62
N ASP A 10 -7.06 7.98 2.74
CA ASP A 10 -8.00 6.89 3.08
C ASP A 10 -7.37 5.78 3.95
N PHE A 11 -6.03 5.72 3.96
CA PHE A 11 -5.25 4.77 4.79
C PHE A 11 -4.93 5.27 6.19
N TRP A 12 -5.33 6.48 6.57
CA TRP A 12 -5.25 6.92 7.95
C TRP A 12 -6.38 6.30 8.75
N GLN A 13 -6.06 5.46 9.73
CA GLN A 13 -7.02 4.64 10.48
C GLN A 13 -6.90 4.82 12.02
N TRP A 14 -6.26 5.89 12.48
CA TRP A 14 -6.27 6.23 13.90
C TRP A 14 -7.49 7.11 14.22
N GLU A 15 -7.28 8.32 14.63
CA GLU A 15 -8.35 9.25 14.94
C GLU A 15 -8.24 10.50 14.07
N ASP A 16 -9.37 11.16 13.86
CA ASP A 16 -9.39 12.47 13.22
C ASP A 16 -8.61 13.50 14.06
N SER A 17 -8.29 14.63 13.44
CA SER A 17 -7.59 15.72 14.11
C SER A 17 -8.35 16.19 15.35
N ASN A 18 -7.62 16.37 16.46
CA ASN A 18 -8.18 16.89 17.71
C ASN A 18 -7.97 18.41 17.88
N SER A 19 -7.42 19.07 16.87
CA SER A 19 -7.23 20.53 16.85
C SER A 19 -7.23 21.06 15.41
N GLU A 20 -7.39 22.37 15.29
CA GLU A 20 -7.14 23.06 14.04
C GLU A 20 -5.65 23.11 13.71
N LEU A 21 -5.29 23.24 12.42
CA LEU A 21 -3.89 23.26 11.98
C LEU A 21 -3.05 24.29 12.74
N MET A 22 -3.59 25.49 12.93
CA MET A 22 -2.84 26.58 13.59
C MET A 22 -2.59 26.29 15.07
N ASP A 23 -3.49 25.62 15.74
CA ASP A 23 -3.41 25.29 17.18
C ASP A 23 -2.67 23.98 17.47
N SER A 24 -2.37 23.19 16.44
CA SER A 24 -1.69 21.91 16.59
C SER A 24 -0.21 22.07 16.95
N GLU A 25 0.34 21.13 17.70
CA GLU A 25 1.76 20.99 18.00
C GLU A 25 2.43 19.97 17.05
N VAL A 26 1.64 18.98 16.60
CA VAL A 26 2.08 17.91 15.70
C VAL A 26 1.17 17.90 14.48
N VAL A 27 1.78 17.74 13.30
CA VAL A 27 1.08 17.59 12.04
C VAL A 27 1.45 16.25 11.41
N PHE A 28 0.48 15.38 11.23
CA PHE A 28 0.64 14.14 10.49
C PHE A 28 0.32 14.33 9.02
N MET A 29 1.15 13.77 8.14
CA MET A 29 0.92 13.82 6.69
C MET A 29 1.40 12.52 6.03
N TRP A 30 0.83 12.19 4.87
CA TRP A 30 1.16 10.94 4.17
C TRP A 30 2.49 10.99 3.40
N SER A 31 3.03 12.18 3.14
CA SER A 31 4.33 12.35 2.47
C SER A 31 4.89 13.74 2.72
N ASP A 32 6.20 13.87 2.83
CA ASP A 32 6.90 15.14 2.92
C ASP A 32 7.42 15.64 1.56
N TRP A 33 7.57 14.73 0.61
CA TRP A 33 8.23 15.06 -0.66
C TRP A 33 7.44 15.99 -1.59
N PRO A 34 6.15 15.73 -1.93
CA PRO A 34 5.38 16.65 -2.75
C PRO A 34 4.99 17.94 -1.99
N PHE A 35 5.12 17.94 -0.65
CA PHE A 35 4.72 19.02 0.25
C PHE A 35 5.92 19.68 0.95
N ARG A 36 7.07 19.71 0.29
CA ARG A 36 8.32 20.18 0.88
C ARG A 36 8.26 21.61 1.44
N ASN A 37 7.56 22.50 0.75
CA ASN A 37 7.40 23.89 1.18
C ASN A 37 6.47 24.00 2.40
N GLU A 38 5.38 23.24 2.39
CA GLU A 38 4.44 23.14 3.50
C GLU A 38 5.12 22.59 4.75
N VAL A 39 5.90 21.51 4.63
CA VAL A 39 6.68 20.94 5.72
C VAL A 39 7.60 22.00 6.34
N LYS A 40 8.41 22.69 5.52
CA LYS A 40 9.30 23.74 6.00
C LYS A 40 8.56 24.89 6.67
N THR A 41 7.40 25.27 6.12
CA THR A 41 6.56 26.32 6.71
C THR A 41 6.04 25.88 8.08
N LEU A 42 5.50 24.68 8.21
CA LEU A 42 5.01 24.15 9.47
C LEU A 42 6.12 24.06 10.52
N GLN A 43 7.30 23.58 10.13
CA GLN A 43 8.47 23.54 11.01
C GLN A 43 8.92 24.95 11.44
N SER A 44 8.89 25.94 10.55
CA SER A 44 9.20 27.34 10.90
C SER A 44 8.22 27.96 11.90
N MET A 45 7.00 27.42 11.96
CA MET A 45 5.96 27.77 12.95
C MET A 45 6.13 26.99 14.28
N GLY A 46 7.19 26.21 14.43
CA GLY A 46 7.48 25.41 15.63
C GLY A 46 6.66 24.12 15.73
N LYS A 47 6.02 23.70 14.64
CA LYS A 47 5.26 22.44 14.61
C LYS A 47 6.17 21.27 14.25
N LYS A 48 5.90 20.10 14.84
CA LYS A 48 6.55 18.83 14.43
C LYS A 48 5.76 18.20 13.29
N VAL A 49 6.45 17.85 12.22
CA VAL A 49 5.86 17.19 11.05
C VAL A 49 6.24 15.71 11.04
N ILE A 50 5.24 14.85 11.06
CA ILE A 50 5.38 13.40 11.09
C ILE A 50 4.77 12.81 9.83
N VAL A 51 5.56 12.06 9.08
CA VAL A 51 5.08 11.31 7.91
C VAL A 51 4.64 9.92 8.32
N TYR A 52 3.46 9.51 7.93
CA TYR A 52 2.97 8.15 8.12
C TYR A 52 2.95 7.37 6.80
N GLU A 53 3.31 6.10 6.86
CA GLU A 53 3.20 5.22 5.71
C GLU A 53 1.71 4.96 5.41
N HIS A 54 1.22 5.55 4.32
CA HIS A 54 -0.19 5.55 3.97
C HIS A 54 -0.67 4.27 3.28
N GLY A 55 0.25 3.46 2.75
CA GLY A 55 -0.04 2.22 2.07
C GLY A 55 1.18 1.30 2.10
N PHE A 56 0.94 0.02 1.91
CA PHE A 56 1.99 -0.97 1.91
C PHE A 56 3.06 -0.66 0.86
N GLY A 57 4.29 -0.51 1.30
CA GLY A 57 5.42 -0.19 0.45
C GLY A 57 5.57 1.28 0.07
N ALA A 58 4.72 2.18 0.57
CA ALA A 58 4.82 3.60 0.23
C ALA A 58 6.15 4.23 0.62
N LEU A 59 6.80 3.75 1.69
CA LEU A 59 8.12 4.23 2.11
C LEU A 59 9.29 3.60 1.34
N PHE A 60 9.09 2.47 0.68
CA PHE A 60 10.14 1.88 -0.18
C PHE A 60 10.48 2.75 -1.40
N ASP A 61 9.55 3.58 -1.85
CA ASP A 61 9.79 4.55 -2.92
C ASP A 61 10.92 5.54 -2.58
N TYR A 62 11.18 5.76 -1.29
CA TYR A 62 12.23 6.68 -0.85
C TYR A 62 13.64 6.16 -1.15
N GLU A 63 13.90 4.86 -1.08
CA GLU A 63 15.21 4.28 -1.40
C GLU A 63 15.66 4.58 -2.82
N LEU A 64 14.68 4.62 -3.73
CA LEU A 64 14.92 4.64 -5.15
C LEU A 64 15.11 6.05 -5.72
N ASN A 65 14.74 7.09 -4.97
CA ASN A 65 14.65 8.44 -5.50
C ASN A 65 15.62 9.45 -4.88
N ASN A 66 16.58 9.03 -4.05
CA ASN A 66 17.54 9.91 -3.37
C ASN A 66 16.87 11.18 -2.80
N ARG A 67 15.74 11.03 -2.14
CA ARG A 67 14.94 12.15 -1.64
C ARG A 67 15.51 12.64 -0.33
N ASP A 68 15.55 13.94 -0.15
CA ASP A 68 15.83 14.53 1.16
C ASP A 68 14.64 14.29 2.09
N PHE A 69 14.87 13.59 3.18
CA PHE A 69 13.91 13.40 4.25
C PHE A 69 13.91 14.64 5.15
N ILE A 70 12.84 15.42 5.10
CA ILE A 70 12.75 16.70 5.78
C ILE A 70 11.79 16.72 6.96
N ALA A 71 10.97 15.70 7.13
CA ALA A 71 10.09 15.57 8.28
C ALA A 71 10.87 15.33 9.57
N ASP A 72 10.25 15.64 10.70
CA ASP A 72 10.84 15.44 12.03
C ASP A 72 10.83 13.95 12.40
N GLY A 73 9.83 13.19 11.91
CA GLY A 73 9.72 11.75 12.17
C GLY A 73 8.90 10.99 11.11
N TYR A 74 9.02 9.67 11.14
CA TYR A 74 8.41 8.75 10.19
C TYR A 74 7.76 7.57 10.91
N LEU A 75 6.49 7.28 10.59
CA LEU A 75 5.76 6.13 11.09
C LEU A 75 5.80 5.02 10.03
N ALA A 76 6.51 3.95 10.34
CA ALA A 76 6.67 2.80 9.46
C ALA A 76 5.66 1.70 9.78
N LEU A 77 5.14 1.01 8.76
CA LEU A 77 4.22 -0.13 8.95
C LEU A 77 4.89 -1.32 9.63
N GLY A 78 6.14 -1.60 9.30
CA GLY A 78 6.89 -2.74 9.82
C GLY A 78 8.39 -2.50 9.83
N ASP A 79 9.13 -3.53 10.24
CA ASP A 79 10.59 -3.45 10.34
C ASP A 79 11.24 -3.29 8.96
N GLU A 80 10.70 -3.89 7.91
CA GLU A 80 11.21 -3.70 6.54
C GLU A 80 11.11 -2.24 6.06
N SER A 81 10.00 -1.56 6.33
CA SER A 81 9.87 -0.13 6.04
C SER A 81 10.87 0.71 6.83
N LYS A 82 11.08 0.36 8.10
CA LYS A 82 12.09 1.01 8.94
C LYS A 82 13.50 0.84 8.37
N GLU A 83 13.89 -0.38 8.02
CA GLU A 83 15.20 -0.67 7.43
C GLU A 83 15.39 0.06 6.09
N SER A 84 14.33 0.15 5.29
CA SER A 84 14.32 0.90 4.04
C SER A 84 14.61 2.39 4.26
N LEU A 85 13.95 3.02 5.23
CA LEU A 85 14.20 4.41 5.60
C LEU A 85 15.63 4.62 6.11
N ILE A 86 16.16 3.68 6.91
CA ILE A 86 17.54 3.74 7.40
C ILE A 86 18.54 3.67 6.25
N ARG A 87 18.35 2.72 5.31
CA ARG A 87 19.19 2.61 4.10
C ARG A 87 19.16 3.88 3.25
N ALA A 88 17.98 4.53 3.21
CA ALA A 88 17.81 5.81 2.51
C ALA A 88 18.41 7.03 3.26
N GLY A 89 18.94 6.85 4.48
CA GLY A 89 19.65 7.88 5.23
C GLY A 89 18.86 8.54 6.35
N VAL A 90 17.65 8.04 6.68
CA VAL A 90 16.90 8.55 7.84
C VAL A 90 17.53 8.07 9.14
N GLU A 91 17.73 8.96 10.09
CA GLU A 91 18.24 8.62 11.42
C GLU A 91 17.26 7.64 12.13
N PRO A 92 17.76 6.50 12.69
CA PRO A 92 16.89 5.50 13.33
C PRO A 92 15.98 6.05 14.42
N ARG A 93 16.40 7.06 15.17
CA ARG A 93 15.59 7.69 16.24
C ARG A 93 14.36 8.43 15.71
N LYS A 94 14.40 8.84 14.44
CA LYS A 94 13.28 9.51 13.75
C LYS A 94 12.25 8.52 13.17
N ILE A 95 12.44 7.23 13.37
CA ILE A 95 11.56 6.21 12.80
C ILE A 95 10.91 5.42 13.92
N LEU A 96 9.58 5.38 13.91
CA LEU A 96 8.78 4.54 14.81
C LEU A 96 8.03 3.50 14.01
N VAL A 97 8.20 2.22 14.35
CA VAL A 97 7.39 1.14 13.76
C VAL A 97 6.06 1.07 14.49
N THR A 98 5.01 1.50 13.80
CA THR A 98 3.66 1.63 14.40
C THR A 98 2.67 0.57 13.95
N GLY A 99 2.86 -0.04 12.78
CA GLY A 99 1.75 -0.70 12.10
C GLY A 99 0.74 0.32 11.56
N ASN A 100 -0.46 -0.15 11.29
CA ASN A 100 -1.63 0.69 11.03
C ASN A 100 -2.89 -0.10 11.43
N PRO A 101 -3.83 0.49 12.17
CA PRO A 101 -5.02 -0.18 12.69
C PRO A 101 -5.85 -0.92 11.64
N ILE A 102 -5.80 -0.47 10.39
CA ILE A 102 -6.48 -1.13 9.27
C ILE A 102 -6.15 -2.62 9.13
N TYR A 103 -4.96 -3.04 9.55
CA TYR A 103 -4.50 -4.42 9.41
C TYR A 103 -4.78 -5.29 10.63
N ASP A 104 -5.22 -4.70 11.75
CA ASP A 104 -5.27 -5.38 13.05
C ASP A 104 -6.35 -6.47 13.11
N ASP A 105 -7.48 -6.24 12.46
CA ASP A 105 -8.64 -7.15 12.45
C ASP A 105 -8.66 -8.17 11.31
N ILE A 106 -7.64 -8.14 10.42
CA ILE A 106 -7.57 -9.06 9.27
C ILE A 106 -7.33 -10.49 9.74
N LYS A 107 -8.24 -11.39 9.41
CA LYS A 107 -8.21 -12.81 9.76
C LYS A 107 -7.86 -13.66 8.54
N LYS A 108 -7.16 -14.77 8.80
CA LYS A 108 -6.93 -15.79 7.76
C LYS A 108 -8.23 -16.47 7.40
N SER A 109 -8.41 -16.73 6.11
CA SER A 109 -9.53 -17.48 5.54
C SER A 109 -9.03 -18.71 4.79
N LYS A 110 -9.95 -19.63 4.48
CA LYS A 110 -9.61 -20.81 3.69
C LYS A 110 -9.95 -20.53 2.23
N HIS A 111 -9.02 -20.85 1.35
CA HIS A 111 -9.09 -20.61 -0.08
C HIS A 111 -8.86 -21.93 -0.81
N THR A 112 -9.92 -22.58 -1.26
CA THR A 112 -9.89 -23.92 -1.87
C THR A 112 -10.72 -24.01 -3.15
N GLY A 113 -11.26 -22.90 -3.59
CA GLY A 113 -12.09 -22.81 -4.79
C GLY A 113 -11.31 -22.39 -6.04
N ASN A 114 -12.00 -21.74 -6.94
CA ASN A 114 -11.45 -21.29 -8.22
C ASN A 114 -11.86 -19.84 -8.58
N GLU A 115 -12.31 -19.06 -7.62
CA GLU A 115 -12.59 -17.64 -7.85
C GLU A 115 -11.28 -16.84 -7.86
N ALA A 116 -10.98 -16.14 -8.96
CA ALA A 116 -9.77 -15.35 -9.11
C ALA A 116 -10.08 -13.86 -9.31
N LEU A 117 -9.32 -13.02 -8.62
CA LEU A 117 -9.38 -11.58 -8.77
C LEU A 117 -8.16 -11.07 -9.54
N TYR A 118 -8.41 -10.38 -10.64
CA TYR A 118 -7.39 -9.56 -11.31
C TYR A 118 -7.53 -8.11 -10.85
N VAL A 119 -6.51 -7.59 -10.16
CA VAL A 119 -6.45 -6.19 -9.71
C VAL A 119 -5.78 -5.36 -10.79
N ALA A 120 -6.58 -4.60 -11.54
CA ALA A 120 -6.08 -3.78 -12.63
C ALA A 120 -5.34 -2.53 -12.13
N LEU A 121 -4.28 -2.14 -12.83
CA LEU A 121 -3.58 -0.89 -12.59
C LEU A 121 -4.45 0.32 -12.92
N HIS A 122 -4.26 1.43 -12.22
CA HIS A 122 -5.10 2.64 -12.38
C HIS A 122 -4.34 3.92 -12.76
N TRP A 123 -3.01 3.90 -12.82
CA TRP A 123 -2.19 5.12 -12.90
C TRP A 123 -1.11 5.12 -14.01
N VAL A 124 -1.13 4.15 -14.92
CA VAL A 124 -0.19 4.07 -16.06
C VAL A 124 -0.84 4.63 -17.33
N ARG A 125 -0.09 5.33 -18.19
CA ARG A 125 -0.54 5.70 -19.54
C ARG A 125 -0.96 4.43 -20.30
N ASP A 126 -2.04 4.51 -21.07
CA ASP A 126 -2.60 3.38 -21.85
C ASP A 126 -3.04 2.15 -21.01
N VAL A 127 -3.33 2.37 -19.73
CA VAL A 127 -3.80 1.38 -18.76
C VAL A 127 -4.86 0.42 -19.30
N ARG A 128 -5.76 0.92 -20.16
CA ARG A 128 -6.86 0.08 -20.68
C ARG A 128 -6.34 -1.05 -21.57
N TYR A 129 -5.50 -0.71 -22.52
CA TYR A 129 -4.96 -1.71 -23.46
C TYR A 129 -4.10 -2.72 -22.72
N TYR A 130 -3.24 -2.23 -21.84
CA TYR A 130 -2.38 -3.06 -21.03
C TYR A 130 -3.17 -4.02 -20.14
N ASN A 131 -4.06 -3.50 -19.29
CA ASN A 131 -4.85 -4.33 -18.39
C ASN A 131 -5.73 -5.34 -19.15
N GLN A 132 -6.34 -4.95 -20.26
CA GLN A 132 -7.14 -5.85 -21.07
C GLN A 132 -6.30 -6.98 -21.66
N THR A 133 -5.14 -6.66 -22.23
CA THR A 133 -4.23 -7.65 -22.82
C THR A 133 -3.76 -8.66 -21.76
N VAL A 134 -3.29 -8.19 -20.60
CA VAL A 134 -2.86 -9.05 -19.51
C VAL A 134 -4.01 -9.94 -19.02
N PHE A 135 -5.16 -9.35 -18.82
CA PHE A 135 -6.35 -10.10 -18.36
C PHE A 135 -6.76 -11.20 -19.33
N GLU A 136 -6.81 -10.93 -20.65
CA GLU A 136 -7.15 -11.94 -21.64
C GLU A 136 -6.08 -13.05 -21.72
N GLN A 137 -4.81 -12.71 -21.59
CA GLN A 137 -3.73 -13.70 -21.50
C GLN A 137 -3.87 -14.59 -20.26
N LEU A 138 -4.12 -14.00 -19.08
CA LEU A 138 -4.35 -14.76 -17.85
C LEU A 138 -5.55 -15.69 -17.97
N LYS A 139 -6.66 -15.19 -18.48
CA LYS A 139 -7.88 -15.97 -18.69
C LYS A 139 -7.67 -17.14 -19.66
N GLY A 140 -6.91 -16.91 -20.74
CA GLY A 140 -6.55 -17.97 -21.68
C GLY A 140 -5.59 -19.00 -21.10
N ALA A 141 -4.60 -18.57 -20.31
CA ALA A 141 -3.60 -19.45 -19.71
C ALA A 141 -4.15 -20.26 -18.51
N TYR A 142 -5.10 -19.71 -17.77
CA TYR A 142 -5.65 -20.31 -16.54
C TYR A 142 -7.19 -20.42 -16.61
N PRO A 143 -7.73 -21.22 -17.53
CA PRO A 143 -9.18 -21.33 -17.76
C PRO A 143 -9.93 -22.01 -16.60
N GLN A 144 -9.23 -22.61 -15.64
CA GLN A 144 -9.83 -23.20 -14.45
C GLN A 144 -10.40 -22.17 -13.48
N PHE A 145 -10.04 -20.88 -13.61
CA PHE A 145 -10.53 -19.84 -12.72
C PHE A 145 -11.77 -19.15 -13.25
N ASN A 146 -12.66 -18.81 -12.33
CA ASN A 146 -13.76 -17.87 -12.54
C ASN A 146 -13.24 -16.45 -12.28
N TRP A 147 -13.04 -15.68 -13.32
CA TRP A 147 -12.35 -14.41 -13.24
C TRP A 147 -13.27 -13.24 -12.90
N THR A 148 -12.86 -12.43 -11.92
CA THR A 148 -13.39 -11.09 -11.65
C THR A 148 -12.28 -10.07 -11.86
N VAL A 149 -12.60 -8.92 -12.45
CA VAL A 149 -11.65 -7.80 -12.59
C VAL A 149 -12.02 -6.71 -11.60
N LYS A 150 -11.07 -6.31 -10.78
CA LYS A 150 -11.19 -5.13 -9.92
C LYS A 150 -10.72 -3.90 -10.68
N LEU A 151 -11.58 -2.90 -10.77
CA LEU A 151 -11.33 -1.63 -11.42
C LEU A 151 -11.59 -0.49 -10.44
N MET A 152 -10.85 0.60 -10.58
CA MET A 152 -11.27 1.88 -10.02
C MET A 152 -12.18 2.60 -11.02
N GLU A 153 -13.18 3.33 -10.53
CA GLU A 153 -14.18 4.02 -11.38
C GLU A 153 -13.53 4.90 -12.45
N LYS A 154 -12.45 5.59 -12.10
CA LYS A 154 -11.70 6.48 -13.01
C LYS A 154 -10.93 5.76 -14.11
N THR A 155 -10.65 4.47 -13.97
CA THR A 155 -9.80 3.71 -14.91
C THR A 155 -10.57 2.97 -15.99
N GLY A 156 -11.85 3.00 -15.95
CA GLY A 156 -12.73 2.77 -17.05
C GLY A 156 -13.10 1.39 -17.48
N LYS A 157 -13.10 1.16 -18.76
CA LYS A 157 -13.92 0.19 -19.46
C LYS A 157 -13.07 -1.01 -19.88
N MET A 158 -12.90 -1.99 -19.00
CA MET A 158 -12.44 -3.32 -19.40
C MET A 158 -13.63 -4.21 -19.76
N VAL A 159 -13.42 -5.12 -20.69
CA VAL A 159 -14.41 -6.15 -21.04
C VAL A 159 -14.18 -7.37 -20.14
N ALA A 160 -15.05 -7.56 -19.18
CA ALA A 160 -15.03 -8.73 -18.30
C ALA A 160 -16.47 -9.12 -17.92
N ASN A 161 -16.71 -10.43 -17.73
CA ASN A 161 -18.03 -10.93 -17.36
C ASN A 161 -18.44 -10.53 -15.93
N LYS A 162 -17.46 -10.55 -15.01
CA LYS A 162 -17.64 -10.10 -13.63
C LYS A 162 -16.71 -8.93 -13.36
N LYS A 163 -17.21 -7.86 -12.77
CA LYS A 163 -16.46 -6.66 -12.42
C LYS A 163 -16.71 -6.27 -10.98
N TRP A 164 -15.65 -5.91 -10.32
CA TRP A 164 -15.69 -5.19 -9.06
C TRP A 164 -15.23 -3.75 -9.31
N ILE A 165 -16.14 -2.80 -9.26
CA ILE A 165 -15.85 -1.38 -9.42
C ILE A 165 -15.90 -0.75 -8.03
N SER A 166 -14.77 -0.23 -7.55
CA SER A 166 -14.75 0.54 -6.32
C SER A 166 -14.97 2.02 -6.61
N ASN A 167 -15.85 2.64 -5.85
CA ASN A 167 -16.06 4.07 -5.88
C ASN A 167 -14.88 4.78 -5.20
N SER A 168 -14.39 5.85 -5.82
CA SER A 168 -13.29 6.64 -5.26
C SER A 168 -13.65 7.40 -3.98
N ASP A 169 -14.92 7.47 -3.63
CA ASP A 169 -15.47 8.28 -2.54
C ASP A 169 -15.92 7.43 -1.32
N GLY A 170 -15.74 6.11 -1.38
CA GLY A 170 -16.10 5.20 -0.28
C GLY A 170 -14.90 4.74 0.53
N ASN A 171 -15.15 4.11 1.68
CA ASN A 171 -14.11 3.43 2.46
C ASN A 171 -13.62 2.19 1.72
N ILE A 172 -12.70 2.39 0.77
CA ILE A 172 -12.18 1.35 -0.12
C ILE A 172 -11.57 0.19 0.65
N LEU A 173 -11.09 0.44 1.86
CA LEU A 173 -10.40 -0.55 2.68
C LEU A 173 -11.37 -1.52 3.33
N GLU A 174 -12.49 -1.03 3.84
CA GLU A 174 -13.56 -1.89 4.36
C GLU A 174 -14.13 -2.73 3.21
N GLU A 175 -14.35 -2.13 2.04
CA GLU A 175 -14.80 -2.86 0.86
C GLU A 175 -13.81 -3.97 0.46
N ILE A 176 -12.49 -3.73 0.56
CA ILE A 176 -11.46 -4.73 0.29
C ILE A 176 -11.54 -5.87 1.30
N LYS A 177 -11.63 -5.57 2.59
CA LYS A 177 -11.72 -6.56 3.66
C LYS A 177 -12.95 -7.43 3.52
N ASP A 178 -14.08 -6.86 3.16
CA ASP A 178 -15.36 -7.57 3.03
C ASP A 178 -15.39 -8.49 1.80
N ARG A 179 -14.87 -8.03 0.67
CA ARG A 179 -14.98 -8.75 -0.60
C ARG A 179 -13.82 -9.66 -0.93
N LEU A 180 -12.62 -9.34 -0.45
CA LEU A 180 -11.43 -10.12 -0.77
C LEU A 180 -11.53 -11.60 -0.35
N PRO A 181 -12.19 -11.97 0.77
CA PRO A 181 -12.41 -13.36 1.15
C PRO A 181 -13.24 -14.21 0.13
N GLU A 182 -13.95 -13.57 -0.80
CA GLU A 182 -14.69 -14.28 -1.86
C GLU A 182 -13.77 -14.94 -2.91
N TYR A 183 -12.46 -14.60 -2.90
CA TYR A 183 -11.51 -15.04 -3.92
C TYR A 183 -10.50 -16.04 -3.37
N ASP A 184 -10.11 -16.98 -4.22
CA ASP A 184 -9.13 -18.03 -3.92
C ASP A 184 -7.73 -17.69 -4.42
N ALA A 185 -7.61 -16.71 -5.30
CA ALA A 185 -6.34 -16.19 -5.79
C ALA A 185 -6.44 -14.73 -6.23
N VAL A 186 -5.38 -13.97 -6.02
CA VAL A 186 -5.24 -12.59 -6.50
C VAL A 186 -4.10 -12.53 -7.50
N PHE A 187 -4.36 -11.89 -8.63
CA PHE A 187 -3.39 -11.61 -9.67
C PHE A 187 -3.26 -10.10 -9.83
N THR A 188 -2.05 -9.60 -9.79
CA THR A 188 -1.78 -8.16 -9.92
C THR A 188 -0.54 -7.95 -10.77
N PRO A 189 -0.52 -6.97 -11.65
CA PRO A 189 0.70 -6.63 -12.37
C PRO A 189 1.71 -5.88 -11.51
N ARG A 190 1.32 -5.42 -10.32
CA ARG A 190 2.18 -4.70 -9.39
C ARG A 190 1.74 -4.90 -7.95
N PRO A 191 2.69 -4.94 -7.00
CA PRO A 191 2.39 -4.92 -5.58
C PRO A 191 1.52 -3.71 -5.16
N SER A 192 0.62 -3.93 -4.22
CA SER A 192 -0.32 -2.92 -3.75
C SER A 192 -0.86 -3.28 -2.37
N THR A 193 -1.66 -2.39 -1.77
CA THR A 193 -2.37 -2.67 -0.52
C THR A 193 -3.29 -3.90 -0.63
N PHE A 194 -3.86 -4.17 -1.81
CA PHE A 194 -4.62 -5.40 -2.06
C PHE A 194 -3.78 -6.64 -1.81
N GLU A 195 -2.53 -6.64 -2.26
CA GLU A 195 -1.60 -7.74 -2.05
C GLU A 195 -1.34 -7.98 -0.57
N SER A 196 -1.06 -6.92 0.19
CA SER A 196 -0.77 -7.06 1.62
C SER A 196 -1.96 -7.63 2.39
N ILE A 197 -3.16 -7.14 2.13
CA ILE A 197 -4.39 -7.65 2.75
C ILE A 197 -4.66 -9.09 2.33
N ALA A 198 -4.54 -9.42 1.04
CA ALA A 198 -4.72 -10.78 0.55
C ALA A 198 -3.74 -11.76 1.21
N ARG A 199 -2.47 -11.39 1.35
CA ARG A 199 -1.46 -12.21 2.03
C ARG A 199 -1.74 -12.40 3.51
N LEU A 200 -2.21 -11.35 4.20
CA LEU A 200 -2.62 -11.45 5.61
C LEU A 200 -3.82 -12.39 5.77
N MET A 201 -4.74 -12.40 4.82
CA MET A 201 -5.87 -13.34 4.78
C MET A 201 -5.46 -14.76 4.38
N GLY A 202 -4.24 -14.96 3.87
CA GLY A 202 -3.74 -16.25 3.40
C GLY A 202 -4.12 -16.58 1.95
N ILE A 203 -4.63 -15.59 1.20
CA ILE A 203 -4.95 -15.73 -0.22
C ILE A 203 -3.67 -15.77 -1.04
N PRO A 204 -3.49 -16.73 -1.95
CA PRO A 204 -2.38 -16.76 -2.90
C PRO A 204 -2.35 -15.50 -3.76
N VAL A 205 -1.18 -14.84 -3.81
CA VAL A 205 -0.98 -13.64 -4.63
C VAL A 205 0.10 -13.92 -5.69
N TYR A 206 -0.23 -13.64 -6.93
CA TYR A 206 0.66 -13.75 -8.07
C TYR A 206 0.92 -12.37 -8.68
N VAL A 207 2.17 -11.93 -8.63
CA VAL A 207 2.58 -10.72 -9.35
C VAL A 207 2.92 -11.13 -10.77
N VAL A 208 2.17 -10.60 -11.73
CA VAL A 208 2.37 -10.95 -13.14
C VAL A 208 3.65 -10.30 -13.64
N ASP A 209 4.64 -11.14 -13.94
CA ASP A 209 5.92 -10.67 -14.47
C ASP A 209 5.72 -10.16 -15.90
N GLN A 210 6.13 -8.93 -16.13
CA GLN A 210 6.06 -8.29 -17.44
C GLN A 210 7.40 -7.63 -17.75
N GLU A 211 8.17 -8.30 -18.56
CA GLU A 211 9.52 -7.90 -18.95
C GLU A 211 9.61 -6.51 -19.60
N GLN A 212 8.51 -5.87 -19.95
CA GLN A 212 8.55 -4.70 -20.83
C GLN A 212 7.91 -3.40 -20.35
N SER A 213 6.94 -3.42 -19.44
CA SER A 213 6.12 -2.22 -19.21
C SER A 213 6.67 -1.25 -18.16
N TYR A 214 7.65 -1.64 -17.36
CA TYR A 214 8.20 -0.81 -16.29
C TYR A 214 9.59 -0.23 -16.59
N LYS A 215 10.30 -0.81 -17.55
CA LYS A 215 11.62 -0.30 -17.95
C LYS A 215 11.56 0.99 -18.76
N ASP A 216 10.45 1.25 -19.45
CA ASP A 216 10.32 2.40 -20.34
C ASP A 216 10.05 3.71 -19.61
N ASP A 217 9.47 3.67 -18.38
CA ASP A 217 9.16 4.87 -17.61
C ASP A 217 10.26 5.25 -16.59
N GLY A 218 11.36 4.51 -16.54
CA GLY A 218 12.48 4.78 -15.64
C GLY A 218 12.14 4.59 -14.15
N GLU A 219 10.98 4.05 -13.84
CA GLU A 219 10.62 3.69 -12.46
C GLU A 219 11.29 2.38 -12.08
N PRO A 220 12.06 2.36 -10.99
CA PRO A 220 12.73 1.17 -10.51
C PRO A 220 11.72 0.11 -10.07
N GLU A 221 12.19 -1.14 -10.08
CA GLU A 221 11.46 -2.27 -9.49
C GLU A 221 11.01 -1.94 -8.07
N LEU A 222 9.76 -1.52 -7.94
CA LEU A 222 9.18 -1.24 -6.64
C LEU A 222 8.97 -2.56 -5.91
N MET A 223 9.73 -2.71 -4.86
CA MET A 223 9.68 -3.68 -3.78
C MET A 223 10.42 -4.98 -3.94
N PRO A 224 11.41 -5.18 -3.07
CA PRO A 224 11.98 -6.50 -2.80
C PRO A 224 11.09 -7.31 -1.85
N LEU A 225 9.76 -7.27 -1.99
CA LEU A 225 8.97 -8.35 -1.44
C LEU A 225 9.41 -9.62 -2.15
N ASN A 226 9.60 -10.68 -1.39
CA ASN A 226 9.77 -12.03 -1.92
C ASN A 226 8.53 -12.46 -2.71
N ASN A 227 8.13 -11.65 -3.69
CA ASN A 227 6.94 -11.85 -4.48
C ASN A 227 6.98 -13.17 -5.23
N THR A 228 5.83 -13.79 -5.37
CA THR A 228 5.65 -14.91 -6.26
C THR A 228 5.37 -14.36 -7.65
N TYR A 229 6.42 -14.16 -8.43
CA TYR A 229 6.28 -13.71 -9.82
C TYR A 229 5.72 -14.82 -10.69
N LEU A 230 4.81 -14.46 -11.57
CA LEU A 230 4.15 -15.34 -12.50
C LEU A 230 4.42 -14.90 -13.93
N LYS A 231 5.08 -15.76 -14.70
CA LYS A 231 5.12 -15.64 -16.15
C LYS A 231 3.87 -16.31 -16.73
N ILE A 232 3.08 -15.55 -17.46
CA ILE A 232 1.81 -16.03 -17.99
C ILE A 232 2.03 -17.24 -18.90
N GLY A 233 1.23 -18.31 -18.70
CA GLY A 233 1.36 -19.56 -19.43
C GLY A 233 2.21 -20.62 -18.75
N GLU A 234 2.96 -20.26 -17.72
CA GLU A 234 3.66 -21.24 -16.88
C GLU A 234 2.72 -21.86 -15.83
N LYS A 235 3.12 -23.00 -15.27
CA LYS A 235 2.41 -23.58 -14.13
C LYS A 235 2.44 -22.59 -12.96
N LEU A 236 1.28 -22.39 -12.31
CA LEU A 236 1.22 -21.53 -11.11
C LEU A 236 2.30 -21.93 -10.09
N PRO A 237 3.20 -21.03 -9.76
CA PRO A 237 4.28 -21.33 -8.83
C PRO A 237 3.73 -21.51 -7.41
N ARG A 238 4.43 -22.32 -6.61
CA ARG A 238 4.13 -22.41 -5.18
C ARG A 238 4.33 -21.04 -4.53
N GLN A 239 3.35 -20.60 -3.73
CA GLN A 239 3.48 -19.36 -2.97
C GLN A 239 4.72 -19.38 -2.09
N LYS A 240 5.52 -18.33 -2.16
CA LYS A 240 6.59 -18.09 -1.20
C LYS A 240 5.97 -17.77 0.16
N LYS A 241 6.52 -18.35 1.21
CA LYS A 241 6.15 -17.96 2.56
C LYS A 241 6.78 -16.60 2.86
N ILE A 242 5.93 -15.61 3.10
CA ILE A 242 6.34 -14.28 3.55
C ILE A 242 5.91 -14.15 5.00
N ASN A 243 6.84 -13.75 5.85
CA ASN A 243 6.52 -13.38 7.23
C ASN A 243 5.95 -11.96 7.23
N MET A 244 4.64 -11.84 7.17
CA MET A 244 3.99 -10.53 7.11
C MET A 244 4.21 -9.68 8.36
N ASP A 245 4.62 -10.28 9.50
CA ASP A 245 4.91 -9.53 10.73
C ASP A 245 6.20 -8.69 10.63
N GLU A 246 7.09 -8.98 9.67
CA GLU A 246 8.26 -8.14 9.34
C GLU A 246 7.84 -6.88 8.55
N TYR A 247 6.78 -6.98 7.78
CA TYR A 247 6.28 -5.92 6.93
C TYR A 247 5.19 -5.05 7.58
N ILE A 248 4.39 -5.63 8.47
CA ILE A 248 3.26 -4.97 9.10
C ILE A 248 3.20 -5.36 10.57
N LYS A 249 3.50 -4.41 11.45
CA LYS A 249 3.37 -4.60 12.90
C LYS A 249 1.91 -4.73 13.29
N ARG A 250 1.58 -5.80 14.01
CA ARG A 250 0.25 -6.04 14.57
C ARG A 250 0.34 -6.60 15.99
N PRO A 251 -0.46 -6.13 16.95
CA PRO A 251 -1.34 -4.96 16.79
C PRO A 251 -0.54 -3.67 16.55
N SER A 252 -1.19 -2.70 15.93
CA SER A 252 -0.66 -1.36 15.73
C SER A 252 -0.47 -0.64 17.08
N LEU A 253 0.40 0.38 17.09
CA LEU A 253 0.52 1.24 18.26
C LEU A 253 -0.70 2.17 18.38
N SER A 254 -1.12 2.46 19.61
CA SER A 254 -2.12 3.48 19.85
C SER A 254 -1.58 4.87 19.51
N LEU A 255 -2.49 5.77 19.18
CA LEU A 255 -2.15 7.16 18.87
C LEU A 255 -1.45 7.85 20.05
N ASP A 256 -1.84 7.56 21.29
CA ASP A 256 -1.19 8.11 22.49
C ASP A 256 0.30 7.77 22.55
N LEU A 257 0.67 6.51 22.25
CA LEU A 257 2.08 6.10 22.20
C LEU A 257 2.85 6.80 21.08
N ILE A 258 2.20 7.02 19.94
CA ILE A 258 2.79 7.77 18.83
C ILE A 258 3.02 9.22 19.24
N LEU A 259 2.02 9.87 19.86
CA LEU A 259 2.15 11.25 20.34
C LEU A 259 3.20 11.38 21.44
N ASP A 260 3.33 10.41 22.34
CA ASP A 260 4.40 10.41 23.35
C ASP A 260 5.79 10.30 22.73
N TRP A 261 5.96 9.46 21.71
CA TRP A 261 7.21 9.39 20.96
C TRP A 261 7.57 10.72 20.30
N THR A 262 6.60 11.47 19.73
CA THR A 262 6.89 12.75 19.09
C THR A 262 7.51 13.78 20.05
N LYS A 263 7.32 13.63 21.37
CA LYS A 263 7.96 14.50 22.38
C LYS A 263 9.48 14.29 22.46
N THR A 264 9.97 13.16 21.98
CA THR A 264 11.41 12.81 22.02
C THR A 264 12.18 13.29 20.79
N LEU A 265 11.47 13.71 19.74
CA LEU A 265 12.04 14.32 18.54
C LEU A 265 12.34 15.80 18.77
#